data_4223f0be98b5ef00408c8c4445869edd
#
_entry.id   4223f0be98b5ef00408c8c4445869edd
#
_cell.length_a   1.000
_cell.length_b   1.000
_cell.length_c   1.000
_cell.angle_alpha   90.00
_cell.angle_beta   90.00
_cell.angle_gamma   90.00
#
_symmetry.space_group_name_H-M   'P 1'
#
loop_
_entity.id
_entity.type
_entity.pdbx_description
1 polymer ?
#
loop_
_entity_poly.entity_id
_entity_poly.type
_entity_poly.pdbx_seq_one_letter_code
_entity_poly.pdbx_strand_id
1 'polypeptide(L)'
;MTGIKFTIMVSDEPEDESPLDLTGVELAGDTDRGTGVVPKVANIAARKALAVKKRCLAEGMKNCVILGADTVVALGSELIGKPHDLDDAKRILTRLSGTTHQVVTAYVICESDTDRMLIRPTISDVTFRPLHEWEIDEYVHGSEVLDKAGAYGIQEKAALFVDRIDGNFHNIVGLPVVHLREDLGKFGITL
;
A
#
# COMPACT_ATOMS: atom_id res chain seq x y z
N MET A 1 24.31 -12.78 6.00
CA MET A 1 22.86 -12.55 6.08
C MET A 1 22.16 -13.71 5.37
N THR A 2 21.45 -14.54 6.10
CA THR A 2 20.57 -15.54 5.50
C THR A 2 19.33 -14.81 5.01
N GLY A 3 19.30 -14.43 3.75
CA GLY A 3 18.15 -13.81 3.14
C GLY A 3 16.97 -14.77 3.09
N ILE A 4 15.76 -14.28 3.39
CA ILE A 4 14.53 -15.06 3.17
C ILE A 4 14.39 -15.31 1.68
N LYS A 5 14.14 -16.57 1.32
CA LYS A 5 13.73 -16.91 -0.04
C LYS A 5 12.24 -16.67 -0.17
N PHE A 6 11.82 -15.86 -1.12
CA PHE A 6 10.43 -15.63 -1.43
C PHE A 6 10.16 -15.79 -2.93
N THR A 7 8.93 -16.09 -3.26
CA THR A 7 8.43 -16.17 -4.63
C THR A 7 7.40 -15.08 -4.83
N ILE A 8 7.54 -14.30 -5.91
CA ILE A 8 6.54 -13.32 -6.30
C ILE A 8 5.46 -14.03 -7.13
N MET A 9 4.21 -13.89 -6.69
CA MET A 9 3.04 -14.36 -7.42
C MET A 9 2.13 -13.17 -7.70
N VAL A 10 1.80 -12.95 -8.96
CA VAL A 10 0.87 -11.89 -9.36
C VAL A 10 -0.56 -12.35 -9.06
N SER A 11 -1.36 -11.48 -8.47
CA SER A 11 -2.79 -11.68 -8.31
C SER A 11 -3.47 -11.27 -9.61
N ASP A 12 -4.11 -12.21 -10.29
CA ASP A 12 -4.87 -11.97 -11.54
C ASP A 12 -6.34 -11.60 -11.26
N GLU A 13 -6.73 -11.46 -9.99
CA GLU A 13 -8.10 -11.07 -9.66
C GLU A 13 -8.32 -9.57 -9.92
N PRO A 14 -9.45 -9.20 -10.55
CA PRO A 14 -9.80 -7.80 -10.71
C PRO A 14 -9.92 -7.12 -9.35
N GLU A 15 -9.64 -5.82 -9.28
CA GLU A 15 -9.85 -5.02 -8.09
C GLU A 15 -11.35 -4.90 -7.79
N ASP A 16 -11.88 -5.90 -7.11
CA ASP A 16 -13.26 -5.93 -6.63
C ASP A 16 -13.30 -5.24 -5.26
N GLU A 17 -14.06 -4.16 -5.16
CA GLU A 17 -14.23 -3.38 -3.94
C GLU A 17 -15.33 -3.92 -3.00
N SER A 18 -16.01 -5.02 -3.35
CA SER A 18 -17.04 -5.60 -2.49
C SER A 18 -16.44 -6.02 -1.14
N PRO A 19 -17.11 -5.75 0.00
CA PRO A 19 -16.57 -6.08 1.31
C PRO A 19 -16.36 -7.59 1.47
N LEU A 20 -15.19 -7.97 1.98
CA LEU A 20 -14.92 -9.33 2.46
C LEU A 20 -15.45 -9.48 3.89
N ASP A 21 -15.90 -10.68 4.23
CA ASP A 21 -16.11 -11.04 5.62
C ASP A 21 -14.74 -11.30 6.28
N LEU A 22 -14.31 -10.35 7.09
CA LEU A 22 -13.05 -10.41 7.84
C LEU A 22 -13.30 -10.70 9.33
N THR A 23 -14.44 -11.31 9.66
CA THR A 23 -14.77 -11.71 11.04
C THR A 23 -13.73 -12.71 11.57
N GLY A 24 -13.17 -12.44 12.75
CA GLY A 24 -12.17 -13.30 13.36
C GLY A 24 -10.74 -13.10 12.88
N VAL A 25 -10.51 -12.15 11.97
CA VAL A 25 -9.16 -11.77 11.52
C VAL A 25 -8.48 -10.88 12.57
N GLU A 26 -7.20 -11.14 12.87
CA GLU A 26 -6.40 -10.28 13.74
C GLU A 26 -6.15 -8.93 13.05
N LEU A 27 -6.71 -7.86 13.61
CA LEU A 27 -6.45 -6.49 13.18
C LEU A 27 -5.36 -5.87 14.04
N ALA A 28 -4.34 -5.28 13.43
CA ALA A 28 -3.24 -4.60 14.09
C ALA A 28 -3.03 -3.21 13.45
N GLY A 29 -2.26 -2.34 14.07
CA GLY A 29 -1.89 -1.03 13.50
C GLY A 29 -2.95 0.05 13.62
N ASP A 30 -3.01 0.94 12.64
CA ASP A 30 -3.83 2.16 12.66
C ASP A 30 -5.29 1.89 12.24
N THR A 31 -6.04 1.20 13.06
CA THR A 31 -7.45 0.87 12.77
C THR A 31 -8.40 2.04 12.99
N ASP A 32 -8.05 2.96 13.90
CA ASP A 32 -8.91 4.06 14.37
C ASP A 32 -8.53 5.41 13.76
N ARG A 33 -7.38 5.50 13.08
CA ARG A 33 -6.94 6.70 12.35
C ARG A 33 -7.41 6.61 10.90
N GLY A 34 -7.87 7.74 10.37
CA GLY A 34 -8.11 7.85 8.94
C GLY A 34 -9.55 8.14 8.55
N THR A 35 -9.72 8.42 7.28
CA THR A 35 -10.90 9.00 6.64
C THR A 35 -11.92 7.95 6.16
N GLY A 36 -11.98 6.76 6.76
CA GLY A 36 -12.82 5.66 6.27
C GLY A 36 -12.22 4.89 5.08
N VAL A 37 -10.98 5.21 4.72
CA VAL A 37 -10.23 4.60 3.61
C VAL A 37 -9.63 3.25 4.02
N VAL A 38 -9.29 3.09 5.30
CA VAL A 38 -8.63 1.89 5.84
C VAL A 38 -9.35 0.59 5.48
N PRO A 39 -10.70 0.46 5.64
CA PRO A 39 -11.39 -0.78 5.28
C PRO A 39 -11.25 -1.13 3.80
N LYS A 40 -11.23 -0.15 2.89
CA LYS A 40 -11.08 -0.40 1.45
C LYS A 40 -9.69 -0.95 1.13
N VAL A 41 -8.64 -0.31 1.64
CA VAL A 41 -7.25 -0.75 1.41
C VAL A 41 -7.00 -2.12 2.00
N ALA A 42 -7.48 -2.37 3.22
CA ALA A 42 -7.40 -3.68 3.88
C ALA A 42 -8.10 -4.77 3.06
N ASN A 43 -9.28 -4.47 2.50
CA ASN A 43 -10.03 -5.37 1.65
C ASN A 43 -9.24 -5.75 0.38
N ILE A 44 -8.66 -4.76 -0.32
CA ILE A 44 -7.86 -5.01 -1.52
C ILE A 44 -6.63 -5.85 -1.19
N ALA A 45 -5.90 -5.51 -0.12
CA ALA A 45 -4.74 -6.29 0.32
C ALA A 45 -5.12 -7.74 0.67
N ALA A 46 -6.26 -7.94 1.35
CA ALA A 46 -6.77 -9.27 1.71
C ALA A 46 -7.13 -10.09 0.46
N ARG A 47 -7.80 -9.49 -0.52
CA ARG A 47 -8.11 -10.18 -1.79
C ARG A 47 -6.86 -10.64 -2.51
N LYS A 48 -5.84 -9.78 -2.62
CA LYS A 48 -4.54 -10.14 -3.21
C LYS A 48 -3.91 -11.34 -2.49
N ALA A 49 -3.90 -11.35 -1.16
CA ALA A 49 -3.37 -12.46 -0.38
C ALA A 49 -4.19 -13.76 -0.55
N LEU A 50 -5.53 -13.65 -0.53
CA LEU A 50 -6.42 -14.80 -0.67
C LEU A 50 -6.37 -15.41 -2.09
N ALA A 51 -6.19 -14.60 -3.12
CA ALA A 51 -5.99 -15.10 -4.49
C ALA A 51 -4.72 -15.96 -4.58
N VAL A 52 -3.62 -15.49 -3.99
CA VAL A 52 -2.37 -16.25 -3.92
C VAL A 52 -2.55 -17.52 -3.05
N LYS A 53 -3.26 -17.43 -1.91
CA LYS A 53 -3.58 -18.61 -1.07
C LYS A 53 -4.30 -19.68 -1.88
N LYS A 54 -5.35 -19.30 -2.61
CA LYS A 54 -6.13 -20.21 -3.48
C LYS A 54 -5.22 -20.88 -4.52
N ARG A 55 -4.31 -20.13 -5.12
CA ARG A 55 -3.36 -20.64 -6.10
C ARG A 55 -2.36 -21.61 -5.47
N CYS A 56 -1.79 -21.28 -4.30
CA CYS A 56 -0.90 -22.18 -3.55
C CYS A 56 -1.58 -23.53 -3.27
N LEU A 57 -2.84 -23.52 -2.84
CA LEU A 57 -3.62 -24.74 -2.60
C LEU A 57 -3.82 -25.55 -3.87
N ALA A 58 -4.16 -24.90 -4.98
CA ALA A 58 -4.35 -25.56 -6.27
C ALA A 58 -3.06 -26.19 -6.81
N GLU A 59 -1.92 -25.60 -6.57
CA GLU A 59 -0.59 -26.09 -6.95
C GLU A 59 -0.01 -27.09 -5.92
N GLY A 60 -0.73 -27.40 -4.85
CA GLY A 60 -0.30 -28.35 -3.79
C GLY A 60 0.82 -27.83 -2.91
N MET A 61 1.07 -26.51 -2.91
CA MET A 61 2.05 -25.84 -2.05
C MET A 61 1.50 -25.79 -0.62
N LYS A 62 2.31 -26.26 0.34
CA LYS A 62 1.95 -26.32 1.77
C LYS A 62 2.94 -25.54 2.62
N ASN A 63 2.48 -25.18 3.83
CA ASN A 63 3.30 -24.46 4.81
C ASN A 63 3.86 -23.13 4.24
N CYS A 64 3.10 -22.46 3.40
CA CYS A 64 3.48 -21.16 2.86
C CYS A 64 2.92 -20.05 3.73
N VAL A 65 3.75 -19.04 4.00
CA VAL A 65 3.31 -17.76 4.53
C VAL A 65 3.20 -16.79 3.36
N ILE A 66 2.03 -16.21 3.22
CA ILE A 66 1.66 -15.36 2.08
C ILE A 66 1.55 -13.93 2.58
N LEU A 67 2.16 -13.00 1.85
CA LEU A 67 2.10 -11.57 2.07
C LEU A 67 1.39 -10.90 0.89
N GLY A 68 0.28 -10.23 1.14
CA GLY A 68 -0.37 -9.32 0.22
C GLY A 68 -0.32 -7.90 0.74
N ALA A 69 -0.16 -6.91 -0.12
CA ALA A 69 -0.18 -5.51 0.29
C ALA A 69 -0.85 -4.64 -0.77
N ASP A 70 -1.40 -3.51 -0.31
CA ASP A 70 -1.94 -2.47 -1.16
C ASP A 70 -1.69 -1.09 -0.55
N THR A 71 -1.48 -0.08 -1.40
CA THR A 71 -1.18 1.29 -0.99
C THR A 71 -2.04 2.27 -1.77
N VAL A 72 -2.65 3.20 -1.06
CA VAL A 72 -3.44 4.27 -1.67
C VAL A 72 -3.05 5.62 -1.09
N VAL A 73 -3.36 6.67 -1.84
CA VAL A 73 -3.28 8.05 -1.40
C VAL A 73 -4.69 8.55 -1.14
N ALA A 74 -4.89 9.33 -0.08
CA ALA A 74 -6.17 9.94 0.26
C ALA A 74 -6.00 11.44 0.54
N LEU A 75 -6.85 12.26 -0.04
CA LEU A 75 -6.95 13.68 0.26
C LEU A 75 -8.33 13.96 0.91
N GLY A 76 -8.30 14.16 2.22
CA GLY A 76 -9.54 14.14 3.00
C GLY A 76 -10.20 12.75 2.95
N SER A 77 -11.45 12.66 2.54
CA SER A 77 -12.18 11.39 2.37
C SER A 77 -12.08 10.79 0.97
N GLU A 78 -11.43 11.47 0.04
CA GLU A 78 -11.32 11.04 -1.36
C GLU A 78 -10.07 10.18 -1.56
N LEU A 79 -10.26 9.01 -2.17
CA LEU A 79 -9.16 8.17 -2.65
C LEU A 79 -8.60 8.73 -3.96
N ILE A 80 -7.29 8.87 -4.00
CA ILE A 80 -6.54 9.23 -5.18
C ILE A 80 -5.82 7.99 -5.69
N GLY A 81 -6.33 7.43 -6.78
CA GLY A 81 -5.75 6.26 -7.43
C GLY A 81 -4.51 6.58 -8.26
N LYS A 82 -4.21 5.65 -9.16
CA LYS A 82 -3.21 5.86 -10.21
C LYS A 82 -3.78 6.80 -11.27
N PRO A 83 -2.99 7.69 -11.85
CA PRO A 83 -3.44 8.54 -12.95
C PRO A 83 -3.72 7.71 -14.20
N HIS A 84 -4.70 8.16 -14.98
CA HIS A 84 -5.06 7.53 -16.26
C HIS A 84 -4.07 7.88 -17.39
N ASP A 85 -3.53 9.09 -17.33
CA ASP A 85 -2.57 9.64 -18.29
C ASP A 85 -1.73 10.74 -17.63
N LEU A 86 -0.86 11.39 -18.42
CA LEU A 86 0.02 12.45 -17.92
C LEU A 86 -0.74 13.71 -17.51
N ASP A 87 -1.84 14.04 -18.16
CA ASP A 87 -2.66 15.21 -17.82
C ASP A 87 -3.40 14.97 -16.50
N ASP A 88 -3.87 13.74 -16.27
CA ASP A 88 -4.44 13.34 -14.98
C ASP A 88 -3.38 13.36 -13.87
N ALA A 89 -2.15 12.91 -14.16
CA ALA A 89 -1.03 13.00 -13.21
C ALA A 89 -0.75 14.46 -12.80
N LYS A 90 -0.72 15.39 -13.75
CA LYS A 90 -0.59 16.83 -13.49
C LYS A 90 -1.72 17.35 -12.61
N ARG A 91 -2.96 17.00 -12.93
CA ARG A 91 -4.13 17.37 -12.15
C ARG A 91 -4.04 16.88 -10.70
N ILE A 92 -3.63 15.63 -10.50
CA ILE A 92 -3.43 15.03 -9.18
C ILE A 92 -2.36 15.79 -8.40
N LEU A 93 -1.17 15.98 -8.96
CA LEU A 93 -0.07 16.67 -8.30
C LEU A 93 -0.39 18.14 -7.97
N THR A 94 -1.12 18.82 -8.87
CA THR A 94 -1.63 20.18 -8.61
C THR A 94 -2.56 20.22 -7.38
N ARG A 95 -3.41 19.22 -7.21
CA ARG A 95 -4.30 19.10 -6.05
C ARG A 95 -3.55 18.79 -4.76
N LEU A 96 -2.46 18.03 -4.83
CA LEU A 96 -1.62 17.69 -3.68
C LEU A 96 -0.66 18.84 -3.29
N SER A 97 -0.36 19.75 -4.22
CA SER A 97 0.52 20.90 -4.00
C SER A 97 0.05 21.76 -2.84
N GLY A 98 0.94 22.03 -1.88
CA GLY A 98 0.66 22.86 -0.70
C GLY A 98 -0.33 22.26 0.29
N THR A 99 -0.62 20.94 0.19
CA THR A 99 -1.59 20.26 1.07
C THR A 99 -0.95 19.13 1.86
N THR A 100 -1.65 18.67 2.90
CA THR A 100 -1.35 17.42 3.59
C THR A 100 -2.33 16.36 3.12
N HIS A 101 -1.80 15.23 2.66
CA HIS A 101 -2.55 14.07 2.25
C HIS A 101 -2.09 12.83 3.02
N GLN A 102 -2.89 11.78 3.04
CA GLN A 102 -2.58 10.52 3.70
C GLN A 102 -2.11 9.49 2.69
N VAL A 103 -1.09 8.75 3.07
CA VAL A 103 -0.71 7.50 2.41
C VAL A 103 -1.07 6.36 3.35
N VAL A 104 -1.92 5.47 2.87
CA VAL A 104 -2.43 4.32 3.63
C VAL A 104 -1.95 3.06 2.94
N THR A 105 -1.14 2.27 3.63
CA THR A 105 -0.79 0.91 3.19
C THR A 105 -1.43 -0.08 4.14
N ALA A 106 -2.09 -1.09 3.61
CA ALA A 106 -2.45 -2.28 4.37
C ALA A 106 -1.67 -3.48 3.84
N TYR A 107 -1.17 -4.31 4.75
CA TYR A 107 -0.69 -5.62 4.37
C TYR A 107 -1.43 -6.72 5.11
N VAL A 108 -1.43 -7.88 4.51
CA VAL A 108 -2.03 -9.09 5.01
C VAL A 108 -0.99 -10.19 5.04
N ILE A 109 -0.88 -10.87 6.17
CA ILE A 109 -0.10 -12.10 6.30
C ILE A 109 -1.09 -13.22 6.56
N CYS A 110 -1.03 -14.29 5.76
CA CYS A 110 -1.83 -15.49 6.00
C CYS A 110 -1.05 -16.76 5.70
N GLU A 111 -1.49 -17.87 6.28
CA GLU A 111 -0.95 -19.21 6.02
C GLU A 111 -1.76 -19.92 4.94
N SER A 112 -1.08 -20.72 4.10
CA SER A 112 -1.77 -21.49 3.05
C SER A 112 -2.73 -22.54 3.61
N ASP A 113 -2.37 -23.19 4.71
CA ASP A 113 -3.02 -24.40 5.19
C ASP A 113 -3.97 -24.18 6.37
N THR A 114 -4.05 -22.97 6.89
CA THR A 114 -4.90 -22.59 8.03
C THR A 114 -5.74 -21.38 7.71
N ASP A 115 -6.68 -21.03 8.58
CA ASP A 115 -7.45 -19.78 8.48
C ASP A 115 -6.78 -18.61 9.21
N ARG A 116 -5.53 -18.81 9.66
CA ARG A 116 -4.79 -17.76 10.33
C ARG A 116 -4.47 -16.62 9.38
N MET A 117 -4.87 -15.43 9.78
CA MET A 117 -4.67 -14.20 9.02
C MET A 117 -4.49 -13.01 9.96
N LEU A 118 -3.58 -12.11 9.58
CA LEU A 118 -3.37 -10.82 10.22
C LEU A 118 -3.44 -9.74 9.17
N ILE A 119 -4.15 -8.66 9.46
CA ILE A 119 -4.22 -7.45 8.63
C ILE A 119 -3.65 -6.29 9.42
N ARG A 120 -2.73 -5.53 8.81
CA ARG A 120 -2.19 -4.30 9.41
C ARG A 120 -2.28 -3.14 8.44
N PRO A 121 -3.19 -2.20 8.65
CA PRO A 121 -3.13 -0.88 8.05
C PRO A 121 -2.09 -0.01 8.76
N THR A 122 -1.46 0.88 8.01
CA THR A 122 -0.53 1.90 8.50
C THR A 122 -0.81 3.19 7.75
N ILE A 123 -0.89 4.31 8.47
CA ILE A 123 -1.19 5.63 7.92
C ILE A 123 0.01 6.56 8.13
N SER A 124 0.34 7.32 7.10
CA SER A 124 1.32 8.41 7.21
C SER A 124 0.79 9.65 6.51
N ASP A 125 0.91 10.78 7.18
CA ASP A 125 0.57 12.08 6.61
C ASP A 125 1.80 12.62 5.88
N VAL A 126 1.62 13.06 4.63
CA VAL A 126 2.64 13.67 3.78
C VAL A 126 2.18 15.07 3.43
N THR A 127 3.00 16.06 3.74
CA THR A 127 2.75 17.46 3.37
C THR A 127 3.65 17.82 2.20
N PHE A 128 3.05 18.26 1.10
CA PHE A 128 3.78 18.85 0.00
C PHE A 128 3.91 20.36 0.22
N ARG A 129 5.09 20.91 -0.10
CA ARG A 129 5.23 22.35 -0.26
C ARG A 129 4.39 22.84 -1.46
N PRO A 130 4.11 24.15 -1.56
CA PRO A 130 3.58 24.71 -2.81
C PRO A 130 4.53 24.38 -3.97
N LEU A 131 3.99 23.81 -5.05
CA LEU A 131 4.72 23.43 -6.26
C LEU A 131 4.41 24.43 -7.37
N HIS A 132 5.41 24.76 -8.17
CA HIS A 132 5.21 25.52 -9.40
C HIS A 132 4.76 24.60 -10.53
N GLU A 133 4.00 25.12 -11.47
CA GLU A 133 3.48 24.36 -12.62
C GLU A 133 4.62 23.70 -13.44
N TRP A 134 5.74 24.42 -13.63
CA TRP A 134 6.89 23.89 -14.34
C TRP A 134 7.56 22.70 -13.63
N GLU A 135 7.54 22.66 -12.28
CA GLU A 135 8.08 21.52 -11.51
C GLU A 135 7.23 20.27 -11.70
N ILE A 136 5.91 20.45 -11.70
CA ILE A 136 4.94 19.36 -11.97
C ILE A 136 5.13 18.85 -13.38
N ASP A 137 5.25 19.76 -14.36
CA ASP A 137 5.47 19.40 -15.76
C ASP A 137 6.77 18.63 -15.97
N GLU A 138 7.88 19.11 -15.40
CA GLU A 138 9.16 18.42 -15.48
C GLU A 138 9.09 17.01 -14.84
N TYR A 139 8.44 16.91 -13.69
CA TYR A 139 8.32 15.66 -12.97
C TYR A 139 7.50 14.63 -13.76
N VAL A 140 6.33 15.02 -14.25
CA VAL A 140 5.42 14.12 -14.97
C VAL A 140 6.05 13.57 -16.25
N HIS A 141 6.83 14.39 -16.97
CA HIS A 141 7.51 13.94 -18.20
C HIS A 141 8.82 13.19 -17.95
N GLY A 142 9.42 13.37 -16.77
CA GLY A 142 10.72 12.80 -16.44
C GLY A 142 10.68 11.63 -15.44
N SER A 143 9.50 11.12 -15.09
CA SER A 143 9.32 10.07 -14.08
C SER A 143 8.22 9.08 -14.47
N GLU A 144 8.31 7.88 -13.92
CA GLU A 144 7.23 6.87 -14.07
C GLU A 144 6.11 7.16 -13.08
N VAL A 145 5.08 7.91 -13.52
CA VAL A 145 4.00 8.37 -12.66
C VAL A 145 2.72 7.53 -12.76
N LEU A 146 2.50 6.85 -13.91
CA LEU A 146 1.23 6.18 -14.23
C LEU A 146 0.95 4.93 -13.40
N ASP A 147 1.95 4.34 -12.80
CA ASP A 147 1.82 3.14 -11.95
C ASP A 147 1.74 3.46 -10.44
N LYS A 148 1.78 4.73 -10.08
CA LYS A 148 1.84 5.18 -8.67
C LYS A 148 0.55 5.84 -8.21
N ALA A 149 0.00 5.39 -7.07
CA ALA A 149 -1.09 6.09 -6.40
C ALA A 149 -0.66 7.52 -6.05
N GLY A 150 -1.53 8.50 -6.34
CA GLY A 150 -1.18 9.92 -6.15
C GLY A 150 -0.20 10.47 -7.17
N ALA A 151 0.16 9.73 -8.22
CA ALA A 151 1.07 10.12 -9.29
C ALA A 151 2.51 10.45 -8.83
N TYR A 152 3.00 9.92 -7.69
CA TYR A 152 4.36 10.20 -7.22
C TYR A 152 5.01 9.04 -6.48
N GLY A 153 6.36 9.01 -6.53
CA GLY A 153 7.19 8.10 -5.73
C GLY A 153 8.11 8.87 -4.80
N ILE A 154 7.95 8.71 -3.48
CA ILE A 154 8.70 9.48 -2.47
C ILE A 154 10.20 9.22 -2.50
N GLN A 155 10.64 8.07 -3.02
CA GLN A 155 12.07 7.70 -3.15
C GLN A 155 12.74 8.32 -4.39
N GLU A 156 11.96 8.98 -5.26
CA GLU A 156 12.41 9.56 -6.52
C GLU A 156 12.47 11.09 -6.44
N LYS A 157 12.41 11.76 -7.58
CA LYS A 157 12.43 13.22 -7.68
C LYS A 157 11.32 13.89 -6.85
N ALA A 158 10.19 13.21 -6.61
CA ALA A 158 9.13 13.74 -5.77
C ALA A 158 9.54 13.92 -4.29
N ALA A 159 10.67 13.39 -3.85
CA ALA A 159 11.24 13.76 -2.55
C ALA A 159 11.42 15.28 -2.40
N LEU A 160 11.65 16.00 -3.50
CA LEU A 160 11.78 17.47 -3.53
C LEU A 160 10.45 18.21 -3.30
N PHE A 161 9.32 17.53 -3.43
CA PHE A 161 7.99 18.08 -3.19
C PHE A 161 7.60 18.05 -1.71
N VAL A 162 8.21 17.12 -0.95
CA VAL A 162 7.85 16.85 0.44
C VAL A 162 8.45 17.89 1.37
N ASP A 163 7.57 18.56 2.11
CA ASP A 163 7.93 19.48 3.20
C ASP A 163 8.02 18.73 4.54
N ARG A 164 7.06 17.82 4.79
CA ARG A 164 6.96 17.10 6.05
C ARG A 164 6.34 15.71 5.88
N ILE A 165 6.78 14.78 6.72
CA ILE A 165 6.18 13.45 6.93
C ILE A 165 5.84 13.32 8.42
N ASP A 166 4.61 12.85 8.71
CA ASP A 166 4.20 12.43 10.04
C ASP A 166 3.72 10.98 9.97
N GLY A 167 4.55 10.05 10.44
CA GLY A 167 4.30 8.61 10.37
C GLY A 167 5.50 7.80 9.87
N ASN A 168 5.22 6.69 9.22
CA ASN A 168 6.21 5.72 8.78
C ASN A 168 6.62 5.95 7.31
N PHE A 169 7.90 6.27 7.06
CA PHE A 169 8.43 6.47 5.71
C PHE A 169 8.25 5.23 4.82
N HIS A 170 8.51 4.03 5.35
CA HIS A 170 8.38 2.80 4.57
C HIS A 170 6.92 2.47 4.21
N ASN A 171 5.95 2.96 5.00
CA ASN A 171 4.54 2.93 4.63
C ASN A 171 4.30 3.72 3.34
N ILE A 172 4.88 4.91 3.21
CA ILE A 172 4.75 5.76 2.02
C ILE A 172 5.41 5.10 0.79
N VAL A 173 6.49 4.36 1.01
CA VAL A 173 7.15 3.56 -0.04
C VAL A 173 6.29 2.38 -0.50
N GLY A 174 5.34 1.93 0.33
CA GLY A 174 4.40 0.86 0.00
C GLY A 174 4.45 -0.37 0.90
N LEU A 175 5.39 -0.43 1.88
CA LEU A 175 5.45 -1.56 2.82
C LEU A 175 6.12 -1.14 4.13
N PRO A 176 5.41 -1.07 5.27
CA PRO A 176 5.97 -0.69 6.58
C PRO A 176 6.82 -1.83 7.18
N VAL A 177 8.04 -1.99 6.68
CA VAL A 177 8.94 -3.14 6.90
C VAL A 177 9.27 -3.41 8.36
N VAL A 178 9.28 -2.39 9.23
CA VAL A 178 9.55 -2.57 10.66
C VAL A 178 8.40 -3.36 11.30
N HIS A 179 7.18 -2.95 11.08
CA HIS A 179 5.99 -3.66 11.56
C HIS A 179 5.85 -5.04 10.92
N LEU A 180 6.14 -5.12 9.61
CA LEU A 180 6.12 -6.40 8.90
C LEU A 180 7.07 -7.42 9.52
N ARG A 181 8.29 -7.00 9.90
CA ARG A 181 9.26 -7.87 10.57
C ARG A 181 8.70 -8.45 11.87
N GLU A 182 8.06 -7.61 12.69
CA GLU A 182 7.45 -8.03 13.95
C GLU A 182 6.32 -9.04 13.73
N ASP A 183 5.44 -8.74 12.77
CA ASP A 183 4.29 -9.59 12.48
C ASP A 183 4.68 -10.91 11.82
N LEU A 184 5.69 -10.92 10.93
CA LEU A 184 6.25 -12.17 10.39
C LEU A 184 6.78 -13.09 11.47
N GLY A 185 7.33 -12.53 12.56
CA GLY A 185 7.73 -13.30 13.75
C GLY A 185 6.59 -14.11 14.37
N LYS A 186 5.36 -13.58 14.34
CA LYS A 186 4.17 -14.29 14.81
C LYS A 186 3.85 -15.53 13.94
N PHE A 187 4.27 -15.51 12.67
CA PHE A 187 4.12 -16.61 11.70
C PHE A 187 5.38 -17.49 11.61
N GLY A 188 6.29 -17.37 12.58
CA GLY A 188 7.49 -18.20 12.64
C GLY A 188 8.61 -17.81 11.67
N ILE A 189 8.50 -16.65 11.01
CA ILE A 189 9.54 -16.14 10.09
C ILE A 189 10.40 -15.12 10.82
N THR A 190 11.70 -15.41 10.91
CA THR A 190 12.70 -14.50 11.51
C THR A 190 13.52 -13.86 10.40
N LEU A 191 13.54 -12.52 10.37
CA LEU A 191 14.34 -11.68 9.47
C LEU A 191 15.65 -11.25 10.15
#